data_d13b25303d7a65a9ddc8faaf9a9b16b0
#
_entry.id   d13b25303d7a65a9ddc8faaf9a9b16b0
#
_cell.length_a   1.000
_cell.length_b   1.000
_cell.length_c   1.000
_cell.angle_alpha   90.00
_cell.angle_beta   90.00
_cell.angle_gamma   90.00
#
_symmetry.space_group_name_H-M   'P 1'
#
loop_
_entity.id
_entity.type
_entity.pdbx_description
1 polymer ?
#
loop_
_entity_poly.entity_id
_entity_poly.type
_entity_poly.pdbx_seq_one_letter_code
_entity_poly.pdbx_strand_id
1 'polypeptide(L)'
;MEKYIYVFGHQNPDTDSICSSIAYAHLKKSLGEKNVIPVRLGKINKETQYALDYFGVEPPMEIKHIKPQVLDMNYYPVHSIYTVDSVKKAWDAMAKSKKPMIPILYPNHRLAGVVTISDIAKAYIALTDNTVLKDNNTPFVNISAVLEGRVIQGDYMDPYVKGDIYTTATIDKDTKLKKEDIVLTGNSSTLIKIAVDTGAGCVIITGVDMDTPNVEIPKNTKCAIMFTGCPFFKAVKTISQSIPVEKLITNKDVVKFELDEVIEDVRQVMLNSPHRHFPILNKKGQVEGMISKRHILDLKKKIHVCSFRCGNRCFLTETFSVITHLNCQYS
;
A
#
# COMPACT_ATOMS: atom_id res chain seq x y z
N MET A 1 10.10 -16.77 -7.99
CA MET A 1 8.99 -17.73 -7.87
C MET A 1 9.30 -18.92 -8.75
N GLU A 2 9.25 -20.11 -8.21
CA GLU A 2 9.33 -21.33 -9.02
C GLU A 2 8.09 -21.44 -9.89
N LYS A 3 8.30 -21.73 -11.17
CA LYS A 3 7.25 -21.77 -12.18
C LYS A 3 6.76 -23.21 -12.31
N TYR A 4 5.49 -23.45 -11.92
CA TYR A 4 4.87 -24.77 -12.05
C TYR A 4 4.21 -24.94 -13.41
N ILE A 5 4.25 -26.17 -13.93
CA ILE A 5 3.59 -26.58 -15.16
C ILE A 5 2.45 -27.53 -14.77
N TYR A 6 1.21 -27.05 -14.90
CA TYR A 6 0.04 -27.89 -14.65
C TYR A 6 -0.37 -28.63 -15.92
N VAL A 7 -0.56 -29.94 -15.80
CA VAL A 7 -1.02 -30.81 -16.88
C VAL A 7 -2.41 -31.31 -16.53
N PHE A 8 -3.38 -31.03 -17.37
CA PHE A 8 -4.78 -31.40 -17.16
C PHE A 8 -5.47 -31.73 -18.49
N GLY A 9 -6.57 -32.50 -18.40
CA GLY A 9 -7.45 -32.78 -19.53
C GLY A 9 -8.68 -31.84 -19.58
N HIS A 10 -9.83 -32.36 -19.99
CA HIS A 10 -11.06 -31.60 -20.09
C HIS A 10 -11.77 -31.34 -18.74
N GLN A 11 -12.76 -30.45 -18.72
CA GLN A 11 -13.42 -29.95 -17.50
C GLN A 11 -14.19 -31.04 -16.72
N ASN A 12 -14.76 -32.02 -17.38
CA ASN A 12 -15.41 -33.19 -16.75
C ASN A 12 -14.54 -34.43 -17.00
N PRO A 13 -13.48 -34.63 -16.17
CA PRO A 13 -12.46 -35.62 -16.48
C PRO A 13 -13.01 -37.05 -16.42
N ASP A 14 -12.82 -37.81 -17.52
CA ASP A 14 -12.99 -39.24 -17.58
C ASP A 14 -11.65 -39.95 -17.30
N THR A 15 -11.65 -41.27 -17.33
CA THR A 15 -10.47 -42.09 -17.04
C THR A 15 -9.31 -41.78 -17.98
N ASP A 16 -9.59 -41.56 -19.27
CA ASP A 16 -8.58 -41.21 -20.26
C ASP A 16 -7.95 -39.82 -19.94
N SER A 17 -8.77 -38.83 -19.65
CA SER A 17 -8.32 -37.47 -19.26
C SER A 17 -7.38 -37.49 -18.05
N ILE A 18 -7.72 -38.23 -17.00
CA ILE A 18 -6.92 -38.33 -15.78
C ILE A 18 -5.62 -39.13 -16.03
N CYS A 19 -5.71 -40.29 -16.64
CA CYS A 19 -4.54 -41.14 -16.90
C CYS A 19 -3.55 -40.47 -17.86
N SER A 20 -4.05 -39.79 -18.90
CA SER A 20 -3.21 -39.05 -19.83
C SER A 20 -2.48 -37.89 -19.16
N SER A 21 -3.14 -37.15 -18.26
CA SER A 21 -2.50 -36.05 -17.52
C SER A 21 -1.38 -36.53 -16.61
N ILE A 22 -1.59 -37.67 -15.91
CA ILE A 22 -0.58 -38.30 -15.04
C ILE A 22 0.61 -38.77 -15.89
N ALA A 23 0.33 -39.54 -16.96
CA ALA A 23 1.37 -40.12 -17.81
C ALA A 23 2.22 -39.03 -18.48
N TYR A 24 1.58 -37.95 -18.97
CA TYR A 24 2.29 -36.85 -19.61
C TYR A 24 3.11 -36.04 -18.61
N ALA A 25 2.59 -35.80 -17.40
CA ALA A 25 3.36 -35.14 -16.35
C ALA A 25 4.60 -35.96 -15.95
N HIS A 26 4.45 -37.30 -15.88
CA HIS A 26 5.56 -38.22 -15.62
C HIS A 26 6.61 -38.17 -16.73
N LEU A 27 6.19 -38.24 -18.00
CA LEU A 27 7.07 -38.13 -19.16
C LEU A 27 7.88 -36.82 -19.12
N LYS A 28 7.23 -35.69 -18.87
CA LYS A 28 7.91 -34.40 -18.78
C LYS A 28 8.94 -34.36 -17.66
N LYS A 29 8.63 -34.91 -16.49
CA LYS A 29 9.60 -35.05 -15.39
C LYS A 29 10.79 -35.92 -15.79
N SER A 30 10.57 -37.01 -16.49
CA SER A 30 11.63 -37.89 -16.99
C SER A 30 12.52 -37.22 -18.03
N LEU A 31 12.00 -36.25 -18.76
CA LEU A 31 12.74 -35.41 -19.71
C LEU A 31 13.46 -34.21 -19.06
N GLY A 32 13.45 -34.11 -17.72
CA GLY A 32 14.19 -33.07 -16.97
C GLY A 32 13.39 -31.87 -16.51
N GLU A 33 12.09 -31.79 -16.80
CA GLU A 33 11.21 -30.73 -16.31
C GLU A 33 10.84 -30.95 -14.84
N LYS A 34 11.37 -30.13 -13.92
CA LYS A 34 11.25 -30.39 -12.47
C LYS A 34 9.89 -30.07 -11.87
N ASN A 35 9.17 -29.09 -12.39
CA ASN A 35 7.99 -28.49 -11.73
C ASN A 35 6.68 -28.83 -12.47
N VAL A 36 6.53 -30.05 -12.97
CA VAL A 36 5.32 -30.52 -13.67
C VAL A 36 4.40 -31.23 -12.71
N ILE A 37 3.14 -30.79 -12.62
CA ILE A 37 2.14 -31.31 -11.70
C ILE A 37 0.89 -31.74 -12.49
N PRO A 38 0.46 -33.01 -12.42
CA PRO A 38 -0.84 -33.41 -12.96
C PRO A 38 -1.94 -32.84 -12.07
N VAL A 39 -2.97 -32.24 -12.68
CA VAL A 39 -4.13 -31.71 -11.98
C VAL A 39 -5.42 -32.11 -12.70
N ARG A 40 -6.57 -31.91 -12.05
CA ARG A 40 -7.90 -32.20 -12.63
C ARG A 40 -8.85 -31.01 -12.42
N LEU A 41 -9.79 -30.86 -13.35
CA LEU A 41 -10.79 -29.77 -13.37
C LEU A 41 -12.19 -30.23 -12.93
N GLY A 42 -12.28 -31.27 -12.12
CA GLY A 42 -13.55 -31.79 -11.66
C GLY A 42 -13.42 -33.06 -10.85
N LYS A 43 -14.55 -33.61 -10.43
CA LYS A 43 -14.60 -34.82 -9.62
C LYS A 43 -14.22 -36.05 -10.44
N ILE A 44 -13.53 -36.98 -9.81
CA ILE A 44 -13.20 -38.30 -10.38
C ILE A 44 -14.47 -39.15 -10.36
N ASN A 45 -14.74 -39.85 -11.46
CA ASN A 45 -15.81 -40.84 -11.53
C ASN A 45 -15.36 -42.18 -10.90
N LYS A 46 -16.31 -43.09 -10.68
CA LYS A 46 -16.05 -44.38 -10.03
C LYS A 46 -15.10 -45.27 -10.82
N GLU A 47 -15.18 -45.24 -12.15
CA GLU A 47 -14.31 -46.01 -13.05
C GLU A 47 -12.86 -45.52 -12.94
N THR A 48 -12.65 -44.21 -12.99
CA THR A 48 -11.32 -43.62 -12.82
C THR A 48 -10.75 -43.89 -11.44
N GLN A 49 -11.59 -43.82 -10.38
CA GLN A 49 -11.14 -44.12 -9.03
C GLN A 49 -10.69 -45.59 -8.92
N TYR A 50 -11.47 -46.52 -9.46
CA TYR A 50 -11.11 -47.94 -9.50
C TYR A 50 -9.78 -48.15 -10.23
N ALA A 51 -9.57 -47.53 -11.38
CA ALA A 51 -8.32 -47.63 -12.13
C ALA A 51 -7.12 -47.10 -11.33
N LEU A 52 -7.26 -45.93 -10.69
CA LEU A 52 -6.20 -45.35 -9.87
C LEU A 52 -5.87 -46.25 -8.67
N ASP A 53 -6.89 -46.77 -7.97
CA ASP A 53 -6.72 -47.66 -6.82
C ASP A 53 -6.05 -48.98 -7.24
N TYR A 54 -6.44 -49.55 -8.38
CA TYR A 54 -5.87 -50.79 -8.91
C TYR A 54 -4.37 -50.67 -9.22
N PHE A 55 -3.94 -49.51 -9.75
CA PHE A 55 -2.53 -49.26 -10.06
C PHE A 55 -1.76 -48.58 -8.92
N GLY A 56 -2.40 -48.31 -7.78
CA GLY A 56 -1.77 -47.65 -6.64
C GLY A 56 -1.29 -46.20 -6.95
N VAL A 57 -2.02 -45.49 -7.80
CA VAL A 57 -1.69 -44.12 -8.22
C VAL A 57 -2.58 -43.11 -7.52
N GLU A 58 -1.95 -42.16 -6.85
CA GLU A 58 -2.68 -41.05 -6.19
C GLU A 58 -3.44 -40.17 -7.20
N PRO A 59 -4.70 -39.81 -6.88
CA PRO A 59 -5.48 -38.92 -7.73
C PRO A 59 -4.80 -37.54 -7.91
N PRO A 60 -4.81 -36.96 -9.12
CA PRO A 60 -4.33 -35.62 -9.34
C PRO A 60 -5.08 -34.60 -8.47
N MET A 61 -4.37 -33.56 -8.02
CA MET A 61 -4.95 -32.46 -7.25
C MET A 61 -6.07 -31.78 -8.03
N GLU A 62 -7.21 -31.56 -7.38
CA GLU A 62 -8.32 -30.80 -7.97
C GLU A 62 -8.02 -29.30 -7.96
N ILE A 63 -8.16 -28.67 -9.11
CA ILE A 63 -8.17 -27.21 -9.25
C ILE A 63 -9.56 -26.77 -9.69
N LYS A 64 -10.06 -25.68 -9.10
CA LYS A 64 -11.43 -25.21 -9.36
C LYS A 64 -11.60 -24.66 -10.78
N HIS A 65 -10.58 -23.99 -11.27
CA HIS A 65 -10.56 -23.37 -12.61
C HIS A 65 -9.11 -23.06 -13.02
N ILE A 66 -8.91 -22.88 -14.31
CA ILE A 66 -7.63 -22.48 -14.94
C ILE A 66 -7.66 -21.02 -15.37
N LYS A 67 -8.72 -20.28 -15.01
CA LYS A 67 -8.81 -18.86 -15.35
C LYS A 67 -7.73 -18.07 -14.64
N PRO A 68 -7.10 -17.12 -15.33
CA PRO A 68 -6.10 -16.24 -14.72
C PRO A 68 -6.67 -15.47 -13.54
N GLN A 69 -5.87 -15.36 -12.48
CA GLN A 69 -6.22 -14.66 -11.24
C GLN A 69 -5.39 -13.38 -11.06
N VAL A 70 -5.81 -12.51 -10.16
CA VAL A 70 -5.06 -11.29 -9.81
C VAL A 70 -3.63 -11.61 -9.36
N LEU A 71 -3.42 -12.75 -8.69
CA LEU A 71 -2.09 -13.25 -8.30
C LEU A 71 -1.13 -13.40 -9.48
N ASP A 72 -1.64 -13.71 -10.67
CA ASP A 72 -0.85 -13.91 -11.88
C ASP A 72 -0.49 -12.59 -12.59
N MET A 73 -1.04 -11.47 -12.12
CA MET A 73 -0.75 -10.14 -12.64
C MET A 73 0.53 -9.57 -12.07
N ASN A 74 1.19 -8.73 -12.86
CA ASN A 74 2.22 -7.86 -12.31
C ASN A 74 1.54 -6.71 -11.57
N TYR A 75 1.59 -6.72 -10.25
CA TYR A 75 1.17 -5.59 -9.42
C TYR A 75 2.41 -4.92 -8.80
N TYR A 76 2.27 -3.68 -8.39
CA TYR A 76 3.37 -2.95 -7.77
C TYR A 76 3.22 -2.89 -6.25
N PRO A 77 4.34 -2.99 -5.52
CA PRO A 77 4.32 -2.87 -4.07
C PRO A 77 3.88 -1.47 -3.65
N VAL A 78 3.31 -1.37 -2.47
CA VAL A 78 2.89 -0.10 -1.88
C VAL A 78 3.83 0.31 -0.75
N HIS A 79 4.01 1.62 -0.58
CA HIS A 79 4.61 2.14 0.63
C HIS A 79 3.61 2.05 1.77
N SER A 80 4.03 1.52 2.91
CA SER A 80 3.19 1.43 4.11
C SER A 80 3.05 2.82 4.73
N ILE A 81 1.89 3.45 4.51
CA ILE A 81 1.47 4.68 5.16
C ILE A 81 0.32 4.35 6.08
N TYR A 82 0.46 4.69 7.35
CA TYR A 82 -0.51 4.37 8.37
C TYR A 82 -1.42 5.57 8.66
N THR A 83 -2.60 5.30 9.22
CA THR A 83 -3.61 6.31 9.57
C THR A 83 -3.04 7.46 10.39
N VAL A 84 -2.10 7.18 11.29
CA VAL A 84 -1.47 8.16 12.19
C VAL A 84 -0.31 8.94 11.54
N ASP A 85 0.19 8.49 10.39
CA ASP A 85 1.28 9.18 9.67
C ASP A 85 0.82 10.55 9.18
N SER A 86 1.77 11.48 9.02
CA SER A 86 1.47 12.83 8.55
C SER A 86 1.07 12.87 7.08
N VAL A 87 0.27 13.87 6.73
CA VAL A 87 -0.06 14.18 5.31
C VAL A 87 1.20 14.40 4.48
N LYS A 88 2.24 15.03 5.08
CA LYS A 88 3.55 15.22 4.44
C LYS A 88 4.18 13.87 4.04
N LYS A 89 4.16 12.88 4.93
CA LYS A 89 4.71 11.54 4.66
C LYS A 89 3.97 10.86 3.51
N ALA A 90 2.64 10.98 3.47
CA ALA A 90 1.84 10.45 2.37
C ALA A 90 2.16 11.14 1.03
N TRP A 91 2.29 12.46 1.04
CA TRP A 91 2.72 13.23 -0.13
C TRP A 91 4.09 12.80 -0.64
N ASP A 92 5.07 12.68 0.23
CA ASP A 92 6.44 12.27 -0.14
C ASP A 92 6.46 10.84 -0.74
N ALA A 93 5.66 9.94 -0.19
CA ALA A 93 5.50 8.59 -0.73
C ALA A 93 4.86 8.60 -2.14
N MET A 94 3.85 9.44 -2.37
CA MET A 94 3.25 9.63 -3.71
C MET A 94 4.26 10.21 -4.70
N ALA A 95 4.99 11.25 -4.30
CA ALA A 95 6.01 11.89 -5.13
C ALA A 95 7.12 10.90 -5.51
N LYS A 96 7.63 10.12 -4.54
CA LYS A 96 8.67 9.11 -4.76
C LYS A 96 8.20 7.98 -5.67
N SER A 97 6.98 7.48 -5.47
CA SER A 97 6.42 6.40 -6.27
C SER A 97 5.88 6.86 -7.62
N LYS A 98 5.73 8.17 -7.83
CA LYS A 98 5.06 8.78 -9.00
C LYS A 98 3.64 8.24 -9.20
N LYS A 99 2.93 7.95 -8.12
CA LYS A 99 1.56 7.43 -8.14
C LYS A 99 0.57 8.50 -7.63
N PRO A 100 -0.58 8.68 -8.31
CA PRO A 100 -1.56 9.69 -7.93
C PRO A 100 -2.44 9.30 -6.75
N MET A 101 -2.29 8.07 -6.25
CA MET A 101 -3.08 7.49 -5.17
C MET A 101 -2.19 6.57 -4.33
N ILE A 102 -2.44 6.56 -3.02
CA ILE A 102 -1.75 5.67 -2.07
C ILE A 102 -2.77 5.05 -1.11
N PRO A 103 -2.66 3.74 -0.81
CA PRO A 103 -3.47 3.12 0.23
C PRO A 103 -2.99 3.56 1.61
N ILE A 104 -3.94 3.80 2.50
CA ILE A 104 -3.69 4.11 3.90
C ILE A 104 -4.08 2.89 4.73
N LEU A 105 -3.22 2.51 5.65
CA LEU A 105 -3.31 1.27 6.41
C LEU A 105 -3.57 1.57 7.89
N TYR A 106 -4.32 0.69 8.53
CA TYR A 106 -4.30 0.56 9.98
C TYR A 106 -2.98 -0.09 10.45
N PRO A 107 -2.62 0.02 11.75
CA PRO A 107 -1.40 -0.61 12.29
C PRO A 107 -1.31 -2.13 12.06
N ASN A 108 -2.45 -2.81 11.89
CA ASN A 108 -2.52 -4.24 11.57
C ASN A 108 -2.38 -4.55 10.06
N HIS A 109 -1.94 -3.59 9.25
CA HIS A 109 -1.79 -3.65 7.80
C HIS A 109 -3.10 -3.80 6.99
N ARG A 110 -4.26 -3.73 7.64
CA ARG A 110 -5.55 -3.70 6.93
C ARG A 110 -5.75 -2.36 6.25
N LEU A 111 -6.47 -2.38 5.13
CA LEU A 111 -6.81 -1.18 4.39
C LEU A 111 -7.79 -0.31 5.20
N ALA A 112 -7.38 0.93 5.51
CA ALA A 112 -8.24 1.95 6.09
C ALA A 112 -8.99 2.73 5.00
N GLY A 113 -8.34 2.96 3.87
CA GLY A 113 -8.88 3.68 2.73
C GLY A 113 -7.77 4.08 1.76
N VAL A 114 -8.06 5.01 0.89
CA VAL A 114 -7.09 5.57 -0.05
C VAL A 114 -7.08 7.09 0.04
N VAL A 115 -5.93 7.66 -0.27
CA VAL A 115 -5.75 9.12 -0.41
C VAL A 115 -5.19 9.41 -1.79
N THR A 116 -5.72 10.45 -2.44
CA THR A 116 -5.29 10.91 -3.75
C THR A 116 -4.59 12.27 -3.66
N ILE A 117 -3.90 12.67 -4.73
CA ILE A 117 -3.34 14.02 -4.85
C ILE A 117 -4.44 15.09 -4.68
N SER A 118 -5.64 14.83 -5.19
CA SER A 118 -6.77 15.76 -5.07
C SER A 118 -7.21 15.97 -3.61
N ASP A 119 -7.18 14.90 -2.81
CA ASP A 119 -7.53 14.97 -1.39
C ASP A 119 -6.51 15.82 -0.62
N ILE A 120 -5.22 15.59 -0.89
CA ILE A 120 -4.15 16.41 -0.29
C ILE A 120 -4.26 17.88 -0.73
N ALA A 121 -4.53 18.14 -2.01
CA ALA A 121 -4.67 19.51 -2.50
C ALA A 121 -5.86 20.25 -1.85
N LYS A 122 -7.01 19.57 -1.70
CA LYS A 122 -8.17 20.13 -1.00
C LYS A 122 -7.86 20.44 0.46
N ALA A 123 -7.21 19.49 1.14
CA ALA A 123 -6.81 19.68 2.53
C ALA A 123 -5.83 20.86 2.69
N TYR A 124 -4.86 20.98 1.80
CA TYR A 124 -3.89 22.08 1.83
C TYR A 124 -4.54 23.47 1.75
N ILE A 125 -5.63 23.61 1.00
CA ILE A 125 -6.38 24.86 0.87
C ILE A 125 -7.24 25.12 2.13
N ALA A 126 -7.79 24.07 2.74
CA ALA A 126 -8.72 24.18 3.87
C ALA A 126 -8.02 24.35 5.24
N LEU A 127 -6.76 23.93 5.36
CA LEU A 127 -6.03 23.84 6.64
C LEU A 127 -5.21 25.12 6.91
N THR A 128 -5.89 26.22 7.20
CA THR A 128 -5.25 27.54 7.41
C THR A 128 -5.32 28.06 8.84
N ASP A 129 -6.14 27.46 9.70
CA ASP A 129 -6.38 27.94 11.05
C ASP A 129 -5.29 27.52 12.04
N ASN A 130 -5.05 28.32 13.06
CA ASN A 130 -4.11 28.04 14.14
C ASN A 130 -4.52 26.83 15.02
N THR A 131 -5.80 26.45 14.97
CA THR A 131 -6.38 25.30 15.70
C THR A 131 -6.19 23.97 14.96
N VAL A 132 -5.70 23.98 13.72
CA VAL A 132 -5.70 22.84 12.79
C VAL A 132 -5.08 21.57 13.39
N LEU A 133 -4.00 21.68 14.15
CA LEU A 133 -3.34 20.51 14.71
C LEU A 133 -4.13 19.88 15.84
N LYS A 134 -4.70 20.69 16.75
CA LYS A 134 -5.52 20.17 17.86
C LYS A 134 -6.83 19.58 17.37
N ASP A 135 -7.50 20.23 16.41
CA ASP A 135 -8.78 19.78 15.87
C ASP A 135 -8.68 18.44 15.12
N ASN A 136 -7.48 18.13 14.65
CA ASN A 136 -7.18 16.88 13.97
C ASN A 136 -6.48 15.83 14.86
N ASN A 137 -6.38 16.05 16.18
CA ASN A 137 -5.66 15.16 17.09
C ASN A 137 -4.27 14.78 16.58
N THR A 138 -3.49 15.79 16.18
CA THR A 138 -2.18 15.59 15.56
C THR A 138 -1.18 15.04 16.56
N PRO A 139 -0.51 13.89 16.29
CA PRO A 139 0.60 13.43 17.13
C PRO A 139 1.75 14.45 17.11
N PHE A 140 2.29 14.80 18.28
CA PHE A 140 3.41 15.75 18.37
C PHE A 140 4.64 15.27 17.58
N VAL A 141 4.86 13.95 17.54
CA VAL A 141 5.95 13.35 16.75
C VAL A 141 5.85 13.67 15.25
N ASN A 142 4.66 13.89 14.73
CA ASN A 142 4.48 14.29 13.32
C ASN A 142 5.03 15.69 13.07
N ILE A 143 4.93 16.61 14.03
CA ILE A 143 5.52 17.96 13.92
C ILE A 143 7.03 17.84 13.81
N SER A 144 7.65 17.06 14.70
CA SER A 144 9.10 16.83 14.68
C SER A 144 9.53 16.23 13.34
N ALA A 145 8.79 15.25 12.83
CA ALA A 145 9.10 14.60 11.56
C ALA A 145 8.93 15.55 10.35
N VAL A 146 7.86 16.37 10.31
CA VAL A 146 7.56 17.28 9.20
C VAL A 146 8.54 18.43 9.14
N LEU A 147 8.93 18.98 10.30
CA LEU A 147 9.88 20.07 10.41
C LEU A 147 11.34 19.61 10.49
N GLU A 148 11.60 18.30 10.48
CA GLU A 148 12.92 17.71 10.70
C GLU A 148 13.56 18.24 11.99
N GLY A 149 12.70 18.39 13.03
CA GLY A 149 13.05 19.01 14.31
C GLY A 149 13.45 17.98 15.36
N ARG A 150 14.20 18.45 16.35
CA ARG A 150 14.60 17.65 17.53
C ARG A 150 14.28 18.42 18.81
N VAL A 151 13.61 17.75 19.76
CA VAL A 151 13.42 18.27 21.10
C VAL A 151 14.78 18.28 21.83
N ILE A 152 15.19 19.43 22.29
CA ILE A 152 16.49 19.67 22.94
C ILE A 152 16.33 19.74 24.45
N GLN A 153 15.22 20.26 24.93
CA GLN A 153 14.95 20.45 26.35
C GLN A 153 13.48 20.23 26.65
N GLY A 154 13.18 19.59 27.78
CA GLY A 154 11.81 19.32 28.23
C GLY A 154 11.07 18.32 27.35
N ASP A 155 9.84 18.03 27.73
CA ASP A 155 8.93 17.16 26.98
C ASP A 155 7.61 17.91 26.77
N TYR A 156 7.03 17.79 25.58
CA TYR A 156 5.65 18.18 25.37
C TYR A 156 4.77 17.14 26.07
N MET A 157 3.97 17.60 27.04
CA MET A 157 3.33 16.72 28.04
C MET A 157 2.31 15.75 27.48
N ASP A 158 1.73 16.02 26.30
CA ASP A 158 0.72 15.17 25.67
C ASP A 158 1.27 14.61 24.37
N PRO A 159 1.07 13.32 24.05
CA PRO A 159 1.48 12.75 22.78
C PRO A 159 0.75 13.38 21.57
N TYR A 160 -0.38 14.04 21.83
CA TYR A 160 -1.18 14.73 20.81
C TYR A 160 -1.24 16.24 21.10
N VAL A 161 -1.25 17.03 20.06
CA VAL A 161 -1.41 18.50 20.16
C VAL A 161 -2.80 18.83 20.67
N LYS A 162 -2.86 19.60 21.78
CA LYS A 162 -4.09 20.06 22.44
C LYS A 162 -4.30 21.56 22.35
N GLY A 163 -3.23 22.31 22.11
CA GLY A 163 -3.25 23.76 22.04
C GLY A 163 -3.23 24.32 20.63
N ASP A 164 -3.24 25.61 20.56
CA ASP A 164 -3.17 26.40 19.33
C ASP A 164 -1.72 26.66 18.93
N ILE A 165 -1.53 27.01 17.66
CA ILE A 165 -0.21 27.36 17.12
C ILE A 165 -0.15 28.88 17.01
N TYR A 166 0.89 29.44 17.56
CA TYR A 166 1.19 30.85 17.46
C TYR A 166 2.56 31.10 16.82
N THR A 167 2.77 32.30 16.36
CA THR A 167 4.08 32.74 15.89
C THR A 167 4.50 33.98 16.69
N THR A 168 5.78 34.26 16.81
CA THR A 168 6.27 35.47 17.46
C THR A 168 5.85 36.77 16.77
N ALA A 169 5.26 36.68 15.57
CA ALA A 169 4.64 37.83 14.88
C ALA A 169 3.22 38.13 15.39
N THR A 170 2.56 37.16 16.06
CA THR A 170 1.17 37.27 16.54
C THR A 170 1.04 37.37 18.05
N ILE A 171 2.15 37.38 18.78
CA ILE A 171 2.23 37.47 20.23
C ILE A 171 3.09 38.68 20.64
N ASP A 172 2.83 39.22 21.81
CA ASP A 172 3.59 40.30 22.45
C ASP A 172 4.06 39.87 23.85
N LYS A 173 4.69 40.82 24.58
CA LYS A 173 5.23 40.55 25.93
C LYS A 173 4.16 40.28 26.98
N ASP A 174 2.94 40.77 26.75
CA ASP A 174 1.81 40.67 27.68
C ASP A 174 0.92 39.48 27.37
N THR A 175 1.16 38.82 26.24
CA THR A 175 0.41 37.63 25.80
C THR A 175 0.70 36.43 26.74
N LYS A 176 -0.34 35.89 27.35
CA LYS A 176 -0.29 34.65 28.14
C LYS A 176 -0.93 33.53 27.40
N LEU A 177 -0.15 32.51 27.13
CA LEU A 177 -0.59 31.30 26.42
C LEU A 177 -0.85 30.13 27.40
N LYS A 178 -1.54 29.14 26.93
CA LYS A 178 -1.79 27.90 27.68
C LYS A 178 -0.58 26.97 27.60
N LYS A 179 -0.45 26.05 28.56
CA LYS A 179 0.62 25.03 28.60
C LYS A 179 0.54 24.03 27.45
N GLU A 180 -0.58 24.00 26.74
CA GLU A 180 -0.82 23.14 25.58
C GLU A 180 -0.45 23.83 24.26
N ASP A 181 -0.28 25.18 24.29
CA ASP A 181 -0.03 25.95 23.06
C ASP A 181 1.43 25.82 22.59
N ILE A 182 1.60 25.99 21.28
CA ILE A 182 2.90 25.87 20.61
C ILE A 182 3.24 27.20 19.96
N VAL A 183 4.46 27.68 20.15
CA VAL A 183 4.96 28.92 19.52
C VAL A 183 6.08 28.62 18.55
N LEU A 184 5.93 29.07 17.29
CA LEU A 184 7.01 29.09 16.30
C LEU A 184 7.75 30.41 16.38
N THR A 185 9.07 30.35 16.45
CA THR A 185 9.93 31.54 16.46
C THR A 185 11.14 31.35 15.56
N GLY A 186 11.76 32.45 15.15
CA GLY A 186 13.10 32.47 14.59
C GLY A 186 14.17 32.24 15.67
N ASN A 187 15.43 32.22 15.26
CA ASN A 187 16.59 31.97 16.14
C ASN A 187 17.14 33.24 16.84
N SER A 188 16.37 34.33 16.91
CA SER A 188 16.74 35.54 17.62
C SER A 188 16.52 35.39 19.13
N SER A 189 17.54 35.68 19.95
CA SER A 189 17.48 35.59 21.42
C SER A 189 16.32 36.37 22.03
N THR A 190 15.99 37.53 21.46
CA THR A 190 14.87 38.39 21.92
C THR A 190 13.52 37.69 21.65
N LEU A 191 13.34 37.14 20.45
CA LEU A 191 12.09 36.44 20.08
C LEU A 191 11.91 35.15 20.87
N ILE A 192 12.99 34.39 21.09
CA ILE A 192 12.98 33.20 21.90
C ILE A 192 12.56 33.49 23.35
N LYS A 193 13.11 34.55 23.91
CA LYS A 193 12.74 35.01 25.25
C LYS A 193 11.25 35.35 25.33
N ILE A 194 10.74 36.15 24.39
CA ILE A 194 9.31 36.47 24.32
C ILE A 194 8.48 35.19 24.25
N ALA A 195 8.81 34.25 23.37
CA ALA A 195 8.09 33.01 23.20
C ALA A 195 8.05 32.15 24.49
N VAL A 196 9.18 32.07 25.20
CA VAL A 196 9.27 31.35 26.47
C VAL A 196 8.47 32.01 27.58
N ASP A 197 8.52 33.38 27.67
CA ASP A 197 7.88 34.16 28.73
C ASP A 197 6.33 34.12 28.62
N THR A 198 5.75 33.74 27.44
CA THR A 198 4.29 33.60 27.26
C THR A 198 3.70 32.42 28.05
N GLY A 199 4.49 31.48 28.48
CA GLY A 199 4.05 30.27 29.20
C GLY A 199 3.56 29.14 28.29
N ALA A 200 3.82 29.18 26.97
CA ALA A 200 3.52 28.11 26.04
C ALA A 200 4.16 26.78 26.46
N GLY A 201 3.53 25.67 26.10
CA GLY A 201 4.04 24.31 26.41
C GLY A 201 5.20 23.87 25.53
N CYS A 202 5.29 24.42 24.32
CA CYS A 202 6.40 24.14 23.41
C CYS A 202 6.80 25.39 22.61
N VAL A 203 8.10 25.60 22.47
CA VAL A 203 8.68 26.63 21.60
C VAL A 203 9.52 25.94 20.52
N ILE A 204 9.13 26.15 19.26
CA ILE A 204 9.84 25.62 18.09
C ILE A 204 10.72 26.73 17.53
N ILE A 205 12.04 26.58 17.64
CA ILE A 205 13.02 27.53 17.16
C ILE A 205 13.49 27.08 15.78
N THR A 206 13.25 27.93 14.77
CA THR A 206 13.46 27.64 13.36
C THR A 206 14.72 28.29 12.81
N GLY A 207 15.27 27.74 11.71
CA GLY A 207 16.47 28.26 11.07
C GLY A 207 17.75 28.09 11.92
N VAL A 208 17.76 27.04 12.73
CA VAL A 208 18.92 26.70 13.56
C VAL A 208 19.87 25.81 12.75
N ASP A 209 21.16 26.08 12.83
CA ASP A 209 22.17 25.13 12.36
C ASP A 209 22.14 23.91 13.30
N MET A 210 21.71 22.77 12.79
CA MET A 210 21.50 21.54 13.59
C MET A 210 22.82 20.86 13.97
N ASP A 211 23.91 21.13 13.27
CA ASP A 211 25.24 20.56 13.54
C ASP A 211 25.98 21.40 14.57
N THR A 212 25.87 22.73 14.49
CA THR A 212 26.53 23.67 15.40
C THR A 212 25.53 24.72 15.93
N PRO A 213 24.57 24.30 16.76
CA PRO A 213 23.51 25.20 17.20
C PRO A 213 24.08 26.30 18.10
N ASN A 214 24.04 27.55 17.60
CA ASN A 214 24.40 28.75 18.34
C ASN A 214 23.12 29.49 18.73
N VAL A 215 22.38 28.97 19.71
CA VAL A 215 21.11 29.51 20.19
C VAL A 215 21.13 29.57 21.70
N GLU A 216 20.92 30.79 22.24
CA GLU A 216 20.79 31.01 23.69
C GLU A 216 19.36 30.65 24.12
N ILE A 217 19.22 29.58 24.92
CA ILE A 217 17.98 29.21 25.56
C ILE A 217 17.95 29.78 26.97
N PRO A 218 16.84 30.44 27.40
CA PRO A 218 16.68 30.90 28.77
C PRO A 218 16.80 29.74 29.75
N LYS A 219 17.64 29.93 30.82
CA LYS A 219 17.80 28.92 31.86
C LYS A 219 16.50 28.74 32.67
N ASN A 220 16.19 27.53 33.08
CA ASN A 220 15.00 27.18 33.88
C ASN A 220 13.66 27.31 33.14
N THR A 221 13.63 27.15 31.83
CA THR A 221 12.36 27.08 31.10
C THR A 221 11.61 25.79 31.47
N LYS A 222 10.28 25.91 31.64
CA LYS A 222 9.38 24.77 31.87
C LYS A 222 8.75 24.23 30.59
N CYS A 223 8.91 24.93 29.46
CA CYS A 223 8.38 24.53 28.17
C CYS A 223 9.34 23.58 27.44
N ALA A 224 8.81 22.75 26.59
CA ALA A 224 9.59 21.97 25.63
C ALA A 224 10.24 22.90 24.60
N ILE A 225 11.51 22.69 24.30
CA ILE A 225 12.22 23.43 23.25
C ILE A 225 12.58 22.45 22.13
N MET A 226 12.11 22.77 20.93
CA MET A 226 12.44 22.03 19.73
C MET A 226 13.23 22.91 18.75
N PHE A 227 14.36 22.38 18.26
CA PHE A 227 15.15 23.03 17.20
C PHE A 227 14.82 22.40 15.85
N THR A 228 14.83 23.25 14.82
CA THR A 228 14.75 22.79 13.42
C THR A 228 15.58 23.70 12.51
N GLY A 229 16.26 23.08 11.53
CA GLY A 229 16.95 23.81 10.45
C GLY A 229 15.96 24.40 9.43
N CYS A 230 14.68 24.05 9.51
CA CYS A 230 13.67 24.57 8.60
C CYS A 230 13.53 26.11 8.76
N PRO A 231 13.62 26.91 7.66
CA PRO A 231 13.40 28.34 7.73
C PRO A 231 12.01 28.69 8.25
N PHE A 232 11.89 29.78 9.02
CA PHE A 232 10.65 30.18 9.70
C PHE A 232 9.43 30.19 8.79
N PHE A 233 9.50 30.85 7.65
CA PHE A 233 8.38 30.95 6.72
C PHE A 233 7.98 29.59 6.13
N LYS A 234 8.94 28.71 5.90
CA LYS A 234 8.66 27.34 5.45
C LYS A 234 8.02 26.54 6.58
N ALA A 235 8.51 26.66 7.81
CA ALA A 235 7.95 25.97 8.98
C ALA A 235 6.48 26.35 9.20
N VAL A 236 6.15 27.64 9.17
CA VAL A 236 4.76 28.13 9.28
C VAL A 236 3.86 27.53 8.19
N LYS A 237 4.34 27.44 6.95
CA LYS A 237 3.56 26.88 5.84
C LYS A 237 3.39 25.37 5.92
N THR A 238 4.36 24.65 6.46
CA THR A 238 4.36 23.19 6.39
C THR A 238 3.88 22.50 7.66
N ILE A 239 3.81 23.22 8.78
CA ILE A 239 3.41 22.62 10.07
C ILE A 239 2.01 21.98 10.02
N SER A 240 1.08 22.58 9.27
CA SER A 240 -0.27 22.01 9.07
C SER A 240 -0.26 20.63 8.37
N GLN A 241 0.81 20.32 7.63
CA GLN A 241 0.97 19.01 6.98
C GLN A 241 1.31 17.89 7.97
N SER A 242 1.47 18.22 9.27
CA SER A 242 1.68 17.25 10.36
C SER A 242 0.42 16.49 10.74
N ILE A 243 -0.77 16.96 10.33
CA ILE A 243 -2.03 16.26 10.64
C ILE A 243 -2.00 14.80 10.17
N PRO A 244 -2.70 13.90 10.87
CA PRO A 244 -2.80 12.51 10.46
C PRO A 244 -3.49 12.38 9.10
N VAL A 245 -2.91 11.54 8.23
CA VAL A 245 -3.45 11.31 6.88
C VAL A 245 -4.84 10.69 6.89
N GLU A 246 -5.24 10.04 7.98
CA GLU A 246 -6.60 9.51 8.18
C GLU A 246 -7.68 10.56 7.94
N LYS A 247 -7.40 11.83 8.29
CA LYS A 247 -8.35 12.93 8.12
C LYS A 247 -8.65 13.27 6.66
N LEU A 248 -7.81 12.79 5.75
CA LEU A 248 -7.96 12.99 4.31
C LEU A 248 -8.66 11.82 3.61
N ILE A 249 -8.93 10.74 4.32
CA ILE A 249 -9.63 9.59 3.74
C ILE A 249 -11.09 9.97 3.48
N THR A 250 -11.40 10.26 2.22
CA THR A 250 -12.75 10.69 1.79
C THR A 250 -13.62 9.53 1.36
N ASN A 251 -13.01 8.42 0.94
CA ASN A 251 -13.74 7.24 0.48
C ASN A 251 -13.28 6.00 1.25
N LYS A 252 -14.17 5.48 2.11
CA LYS A 252 -13.97 4.24 2.85
C LYS A 252 -14.38 3.01 2.03
N ASP A 253 -15.29 3.17 1.06
CA ASP A 253 -15.77 2.11 0.16
C ASP A 253 -14.91 2.05 -1.10
N VAL A 254 -13.65 1.68 -0.92
CA VAL A 254 -12.69 1.55 -2.01
C VAL A 254 -12.93 0.25 -2.76
N VAL A 255 -13.07 0.33 -4.08
CA VAL A 255 -13.01 -0.86 -4.95
C VAL A 255 -11.62 -1.50 -4.79
N LYS A 256 -11.59 -2.73 -4.35
CA LYS A 256 -10.41 -3.52 -4.01
C LYS A 256 -10.61 -4.94 -4.52
N PHE A 257 -9.52 -5.67 -4.70
CA PHE A 257 -9.56 -7.03 -5.22
C PHE A 257 -8.75 -7.98 -4.34
N GLU A 258 -9.11 -9.26 -4.36
CA GLU A 258 -8.34 -10.31 -3.71
C GLU A 258 -7.42 -11.01 -4.72
N LEU A 259 -6.36 -11.64 -4.21
CA LEU A 259 -5.36 -12.29 -5.05
C LEU A 259 -5.92 -13.46 -5.88
N ASP A 260 -6.96 -14.14 -5.39
CA ASP A 260 -7.58 -15.30 -6.03
C ASP A 260 -8.81 -14.96 -6.90
N GLU A 261 -9.13 -13.66 -7.06
CA GLU A 261 -10.20 -13.25 -7.97
C GLU A 261 -9.80 -13.46 -9.44
N VAL A 262 -10.78 -13.87 -10.25
CA VAL A 262 -10.59 -14.08 -11.70
C VAL A 262 -10.43 -12.75 -12.41
N ILE A 263 -9.39 -12.62 -13.24
CA ILE A 263 -9.06 -11.36 -13.94
C ILE A 263 -10.21 -10.83 -14.81
N GLU A 264 -10.99 -11.71 -15.44
CA GLU A 264 -12.10 -11.25 -16.30
C GLU A 264 -13.17 -10.53 -15.48
N ASP A 265 -13.49 -11.03 -14.28
CA ASP A 265 -14.46 -10.40 -13.37
C ASP A 265 -13.92 -9.06 -12.85
N VAL A 266 -12.67 -9.08 -12.40
CA VAL A 266 -11.94 -7.86 -11.97
C VAL A 266 -11.92 -6.80 -13.08
N ARG A 267 -11.69 -7.22 -14.32
CA ARG A 267 -11.68 -6.34 -15.49
C ARG A 267 -12.99 -5.60 -15.67
N GLN A 268 -14.12 -6.31 -15.57
CA GLN A 268 -15.45 -5.70 -15.69
C GLN A 268 -15.67 -4.63 -14.62
N VAL A 269 -15.34 -4.93 -13.37
CA VAL A 269 -15.44 -3.98 -12.26
C VAL A 269 -14.52 -2.77 -12.47
N MET A 270 -13.27 -3.00 -12.88
CA MET A 270 -12.33 -1.91 -13.14
C MET A 270 -12.78 -0.99 -14.27
N LEU A 271 -13.33 -1.52 -15.38
CA LEU A 271 -13.77 -0.72 -16.51
C LEU A 271 -14.90 0.23 -16.10
N ASN A 272 -15.83 -0.24 -15.27
CA ASN A 272 -16.97 0.53 -14.78
C ASN A 272 -16.64 1.49 -13.64
N SER A 273 -15.48 1.35 -12.98
CA SER A 273 -15.06 2.23 -11.90
C SER A 273 -14.51 3.56 -12.45
N PRO A 274 -14.75 4.70 -11.79
CA PRO A 274 -14.09 5.97 -12.13
C PRO A 274 -12.60 5.98 -11.78
N HIS A 275 -12.16 5.07 -10.89
CA HIS A 275 -10.78 4.99 -10.42
C HIS A 275 -9.86 4.28 -11.42
N ARG A 276 -8.57 4.61 -11.34
CA ARG A 276 -7.53 4.02 -12.22
C ARG A 276 -6.62 3.04 -11.50
N HIS A 277 -6.59 3.07 -10.18
CA HIS A 277 -5.72 2.26 -9.33
C HIS A 277 -6.56 1.59 -8.25
N PHE A 278 -6.23 0.35 -7.90
CA PHE A 278 -7.03 -0.48 -7.02
C PHE A 278 -6.12 -1.27 -6.08
N PRO A 279 -6.38 -1.27 -4.77
CA PRO A 279 -5.68 -2.12 -3.81
C PRO A 279 -5.95 -3.60 -4.06
N ILE A 280 -4.91 -4.41 -3.86
CA ILE A 280 -5.00 -5.87 -3.81
C ILE A 280 -4.84 -6.30 -2.37
N LEU A 281 -5.72 -7.17 -1.91
CA LEU A 281 -5.71 -7.70 -0.56
C LEU A 281 -5.37 -9.19 -0.56
N ASN A 282 -4.73 -9.64 0.51
CA ASN A 282 -4.61 -11.06 0.82
C ASN A 282 -5.85 -11.55 1.60
N LYS A 283 -5.95 -12.86 1.84
CA LYS A 283 -7.04 -13.49 2.60
C LYS A 283 -7.20 -12.98 4.04
N LYS A 284 -6.19 -12.28 4.59
CA LYS A 284 -6.26 -11.64 5.91
C LYS A 284 -6.79 -10.20 5.84
N GLY A 285 -7.11 -9.70 4.63
CA GLY A 285 -7.54 -8.33 4.39
C GLY A 285 -6.40 -7.30 4.47
N GLN A 286 -5.15 -7.75 4.38
CA GLN A 286 -3.97 -6.89 4.34
C GLN A 286 -3.62 -6.53 2.91
N VAL A 287 -3.08 -5.34 2.70
CA VAL A 287 -2.71 -4.84 1.37
C VAL A 287 -1.40 -5.47 0.91
N GLU A 288 -1.45 -6.23 -0.18
CA GLU A 288 -0.28 -6.85 -0.83
C GLU A 288 0.33 -5.92 -1.89
N GLY A 289 -0.49 -5.14 -2.55
CA GLY A 289 -0.05 -4.28 -3.62
C GLY A 289 -1.17 -3.47 -4.24
N MET A 290 -0.88 -2.87 -5.39
CA MET A 290 -1.87 -2.16 -6.19
C MET A 290 -1.78 -2.54 -7.66
N ILE A 291 -2.93 -2.61 -8.31
CA ILE A 291 -3.05 -2.74 -9.77
C ILE A 291 -3.66 -1.49 -10.38
N SER A 292 -3.45 -1.30 -11.66
CA SER A 292 -4.08 -0.24 -12.44
C SER A 292 -4.78 -0.79 -13.67
N LYS A 293 -5.70 -0.03 -14.26
CA LYS A 293 -6.36 -0.38 -15.53
C LYS A 293 -5.36 -0.74 -16.64
N ARG A 294 -4.15 -0.17 -16.61
CA ARG A 294 -3.09 -0.45 -17.59
C ARG A 294 -2.62 -1.91 -17.52
N HIS A 295 -2.51 -2.49 -16.32
CA HIS A 295 -2.05 -3.87 -16.14
C HIS A 295 -2.97 -4.88 -16.82
N ILE A 296 -4.28 -4.61 -16.86
CA ILE A 296 -5.25 -5.45 -17.59
C ILE A 296 -5.08 -5.36 -19.11
N LEU A 297 -4.75 -4.18 -19.63
CA LEU A 297 -4.50 -4.01 -21.06
C LEU A 297 -3.23 -4.74 -21.51
N ASP A 298 -2.21 -4.78 -20.64
CA ASP A 298 -0.96 -5.48 -20.92
C ASP A 298 -1.11 -7.01 -20.89
N LEU A 299 -2.09 -7.55 -20.15
CA LEU A 299 -2.39 -8.99 -20.13
C LEU A 299 -2.86 -9.53 -21.48
N LYS A 300 -3.64 -8.76 -22.25
CA LYS A 300 -4.05 -9.16 -23.61
C LYS A 300 -2.88 -9.50 -24.54
N LYS A 301 -1.68 -8.97 -24.23
CA LYS A 301 -0.46 -9.23 -25.00
C LYS A 301 0.28 -10.51 -24.54
N LYS A 302 -0.05 -11.05 -23.36
CA LYS A 302 0.68 -12.19 -22.76
C LYS A 302 -0.12 -13.49 -22.73
N ILE A 303 -1.43 -13.44 -22.91
CA ILE A 303 -2.28 -14.65 -22.94
C ILE A 303 -2.36 -15.13 -24.38
N HIS A 304 -1.47 -16.03 -24.77
CA HIS A 304 -1.63 -16.84 -25.95
C HIS A 304 -2.38 -18.10 -25.56
N VAL A 305 -3.65 -18.18 -25.95
CA VAL A 305 -4.40 -19.43 -25.89
C VAL A 305 -3.97 -20.27 -27.09
N CYS A 306 -3.21 -21.33 -26.84
CA CYS A 306 -2.99 -22.37 -27.85
C CYS A 306 -4.10 -23.42 -27.71
N SER A 307 -5.10 -23.39 -28.57
CA SER A 307 -6.02 -24.50 -28.70
C SER A 307 -5.47 -25.47 -29.75
N PHE A 308 -5.22 -26.71 -29.36
CA PHE A 308 -4.95 -27.80 -30.29
C PHE A 308 -6.24 -28.58 -30.54
N ARG A 309 -6.60 -28.74 -31.80
CA ARG A 309 -7.63 -29.70 -32.22
C ARG A 309 -6.93 -30.96 -32.66
N CYS A 310 -7.18 -32.05 -31.98
CA CYS A 310 -6.91 -33.40 -32.49
C CYS A 310 -8.24 -34.11 -32.65
N GLY A 311 -8.70 -34.27 -33.88
CA GLY A 311 -10.02 -34.81 -34.20
C GLY A 311 -11.17 -33.93 -33.67
N ASN A 312 -12.25 -34.55 -33.17
CA ASN A 312 -13.41 -33.87 -32.61
C ASN A 312 -13.25 -33.43 -31.14
N ARG A 313 -12.07 -33.50 -30.57
CA ARG A 313 -11.79 -33.10 -29.16
C ARG A 313 -10.89 -31.89 -29.09
N CYS A 314 -11.30 -30.94 -28.29
CA CYS A 314 -10.56 -29.68 -28.05
C CYS A 314 -9.70 -29.87 -26.78
N PHE A 315 -8.39 -29.73 -26.90
CA PHE A 315 -7.50 -29.59 -25.75
C PHE A 315 -7.22 -28.08 -25.57
N LEU A 316 -7.64 -27.54 -24.45
CA LEU A 316 -7.31 -26.17 -24.05
C LEU A 316 -5.97 -26.18 -23.34
N THR A 317 -4.95 -25.62 -23.98
CA THR A 317 -3.73 -25.23 -23.27
C THR A 317 -3.76 -23.73 -23.10
N GLU A 318 -4.18 -23.25 -21.95
CA GLU A 318 -3.97 -21.85 -21.56
C GLU A 318 -2.57 -21.73 -20.97
N THR A 319 -1.75 -20.93 -21.61
CA THR A 319 -0.39 -20.71 -21.17
C THR A 319 -0.33 -19.59 -20.14
N PHE A 320 -0.37 -19.92 -18.86
CA PHE A 320 0.56 -19.31 -17.94
C PHE A 320 1.91 -19.98 -18.16
N SER A 321 2.72 -19.42 -19.08
CA SER A 321 4.08 -19.89 -19.37
C SER A 321 4.26 -21.40 -19.40
N VAL A 322 3.56 -22.10 -20.25
CA VAL A 322 3.87 -23.48 -20.60
C VAL A 322 3.81 -23.63 -22.10
N ILE A 323 4.96 -23.82 -22.67
CA ILE A 323 5.14 -24.28 -24.02
C ILE A 323 5.06 -25.81 -23.94
N THR A 324 4.07 -26.39 -24.59
CA THR A 324 4.19 -27.77 -25.01
C THR A 324 3.72 -27.86 -26.45
N HIS A 325 4.66 -27.90 -27.35
CA HIS A 325 4.44 -28.36 -28.71
C HIS A 325 4.27 -29.87 -28.66
N LEU A 326 3.07 -30.35 -28.88
CA LEU A 326 2.87 -31.69 -29.41
C LEU A 326 2.54 -31.52 -30.89
N ASN A 327 3.55 -31.65 -31.74
CA ASN A 327 3.36 -31.95 -33.14
C ASN A 327 2.94 -33.40 -33.23
N CYS A 328 1.66 -33.69 -33.29
CA CYS A 328 1.18 -34.94 -33.86
C CYS A 328 1.06 -34.74 -35.38
N GLN A 329 2.16 -34.98 -36.08
CA GLN A 329 2.06 -35.38 -37.49
C GLN A 329 1.64 -36.84 -37.50
N TYR A 330 0.40 -37.10 -37.90
CA TYR A 330 -0.01 -38.35 -38.46
C TYR A 330 -0.57 -38.08 -39.84
N SER A 331 0.15 -38.65 -40.81
CA SER A 331 -0.24 -38.86 -42.20
C SER A 331 -1.63 -39.44 -42.36
#